data_672a503b36d3403f23ec96d73d37e2fd
#
_entry.id   672a503b36d3403f23ec96d73d37e2fd
#
_cell.length_a   1.000
_cell.length_b   1.000
_cell.length_c   1.000
_cell.angle_alpha   90.00
_cell.angle_beta   90.00
_cell.angle_gamma   90.00
#
_symmetry.space_group_name_H-M   'P 1'
#
loop_
_entity.id
_entity.type
_entity.pdbx_description
1 polymer ?
#
loop_
_entity_poly.entity_id
_entity_poly.type
_entity_poly.pdbx_seq_one_letter_code
_entity_poly.pdbx_strand_id
1 'polypeptide(L)'
;RQMCIRDRKYDYDTTFFRFADYRTGEENAMQGAASGRTVSITHSDHYKTSFRYDPQARTYKMQMYSRISGKFENTVDELNAKQLSFDNLLVCFAPIERYPGDSGDVQQVSYISGGDAYCFSRGGVQHGRWEKASPEHPLRVYDKTGAEMLFNRGKTYLAIVDDDEWSNFSYQ
;
A
#
# COMPACT_ATOMS: atom_id res chain seq x y z
N ARG A 1 -2.24 -34.60 18.62
CA ARG A 1 -1.07 -33.70 18.50
C ARG A 1 -1.52 -32.32 18.97
N GLN A 2 -1.23 -31.97 20.22
CA GLN A 2 -1.33 -30.60 20.69
C GLN A 2 -0.21 -29.81 19.98
N MET A 3 -0.60 -28.92 19.07
CA MET A 3 0.31 -27.85 18.63
C MET A 3 0.49 -26.91 19.83
N CYS A 4 1.66 -26.98 20.47
CA CYS A 4 2.06 -25.97 21.45
C CYS A 4 2.35 -24.66 20.69
N ILE A 5 1.32 -23.89 20.41
CA ILE A 5 1.46 -22.48 20.12
C ILE A 5 1.89 -21.87 21.46
N ARG A 6 3.19 -21.57 21.60
CA ARG A 6 3.65 -20.70 22.66
C ARG A 6 3.06 -19.32 22.34
N ASP A 7 1.94 -19.04 22.96
CA ASP A 7 1.38 -17.69 22.99
C ASP A 7 2.40 -16.80 23.75
N ARG A 8 3.38 -16.27 23.02
CA ARG A 8 4.10 -15.10 23.52
C ARG A 8 3.06 -14.00 23.57
N LYS A 9 2.69 -13.58 24.76
CA LYS A 9 1.95 -12.34 24.97
C LYS A 9 2.87 -11.19 24.56
N TYR A 10 2.72 -10.75 23.31
CA TYR A 10 3.29 -9.49 22.87
C TYR A 10 2.27 -8.41 23.21
N ASP A 11 2.72 -7.34 23.82
CA ASP A 11 1.93 -6.13 24.01
C ASP A 11 1.99 -5.33 22.72
N TYR A 12 1.13 -5.70 21.78
CA TYR A 12 1.07 -5.01 20.48
C TYR A 12 0.29 -3.71 20.64
N ASP A 13 0.86 -2.62 20.15
CA ASP A 13 0.08 -1.42 19.87
C ASP A 13 -0.92 -1.75 18.75
N THR A 14 -2.19 -1.80 19.09
CA THR A 14 -3.29 -2.12 18.17
C THR A 14 -3.81 -0.92 17.40
N THR A 15 -3.28 0.29 17.66
CA THR A 15 -3.60 1.50 16.91
C THR A 15 -2.81 1.52 15.60
N PHE A 16 -3.41 1.01 14.52
CA PHE A 16 -2.82 1.06 13.18
C PHE A 16 -2.92 2.47 12.57
N PHE A 17 -3.35 2.58 11.32
CA PHE A 17 -3.52 3.85 10.64
C PHE A 17 -4.61 4.70 11.28
N ARG A 18 -4.45 6.02 11.22
CA ARG A 18 -5.49 6.97 11.56
C ARG A 18 -6.57 6.97 10.48
N PHE A 19 -7.72 6.35 10.78
CA PHE A 19 -8.88 6.35 9.89
C PHE A 19 -9.85 7.47 10.25
N ALA A 20 -10.48 8.03 9.22
CA ALA A 20 -11.53 9.02 9.35
C ALA A 20 -12.71 8.50 10.21
N ASP A 21 -13.17 9.30 11.19
CA ASP A 21 -14.28 8.93 12.05
C ASP A 21 -15.63 9.17 11.34
N TYR A 22 -16.36 8.09 11.09
CA TYR A 22 -17.67 8.15 10.42
C TYR A 22 -18.74 8.86 11.24
N ARG A 23 -18.59 8.88 12.57
CA ARG A 23 -19.58 9.48 13.47
C ARG A 23 -19.55 10.99 13.38
N THR A 24 -18.38 11.57 13.07
CA THR A 24 -18.18 13.01 12.90
C THR A 24 -18.32 13.48 11.46
N GLY A 25 -18.44 12.55 10.51
CA GLY A 25 -18.41 12.86 9.08
C GLY A 25 -17.01 13.23 8.58
N GLU A 26 -15.96 12.95 9.35
CA GLU A 26 -14.58 13.20 8.96
C GLU A 26 -14.24 12.45 7.66
N GLU A 27 -13.57 13.13 6.75
CA GLU A 27 -13.08 12.59 5.50
C GLU A 27 -11.79 13.28 5.07
N ASN A 28 -10.83 12.53 4.58
CA ASN A 28 -9.70 13.09 3.82
C ASN A 28 -10.14 13.33 2.37
N ALA A 29 -10.59 14.54 2.09
CA ALA A 29 -11.02 14.94 0.75
C ALA A 29 -9.86 15.19 -0.22
N MET A 30 -8.61 15.01 0.22
CA MET A 30 -7.38 15.28 -0.54
C MET A 30 -7.36 16.70 -1.13
N GLN A 31 -7.91 17.67 -0.39
CA GLN A 31 -8.03 19.06 -0.83
C GLN A 31 -6.63 19.67 -1.05
N GLY A 32 -6.40 20.26 -2.24
CA GLY A 32 -5.11 20.82 -2.63
C GLY A 32 -4.01 19.79 -2.94
N ALA A 33 -4.33 18.51 -2.87
CA ALA A 33 -3.39 17.46 -3.26
C ALA A 33 -3.17 17.41 -4.78
N ALA A 34 -2.01 16.92 -5.20
CA ALA A 34 -1.75 16.64 -6.61
C ALA A 34 -2.67 15.53 -7.14
N SER A 35 -2.84 15.46 -8.46
CA SER A 35 -3.60 14.39 -9.09
C SER A 35 -2.94 13.04 -8.86
N GLY A 36 -3.74 12.05 -8.51
CA GLY A 36 -3.33 10.66 -8.32
C GLY A 36 -4.41 9.72 -8.85
N ARG A 37 -4.98 10.04 -10.03
CA ARG A 37 -6.09 9.27 -10.61
C ARG A 37 -5.67 7.96 -11.27
N THR A 38 -4.44 7.91 -11.74
CA THR A 38 -3.85 6.68 -12.27
C THR A 38 -2.55 6.44 -11.52
N VAL A 39 -2.34 5.22 -11.05
CA VAL A 39 -1.14 4.84 -10.30
C VAL A 39 -0.59 3.56 -10.91
N SER A 40 0.69 3.54 -11.25
CA SER A 40 1.40 2.36 -11.76
C SER A 40 2.54 2.02 -10.84
N ILE A 41 2.58 0.77 -10.39
CA ILE A 41 3.57 0.25 -9.45
C ILE A 41 4.26 -0.94 -10.11
N THR A 42 5.58 -0.88 -10.17
CA THR A 42 6.43 -1.99 -10.58
C THR A 42 7.03 -2.62 -9.32
N HIS A 43 6.80 -3.89 -9.10
CA HIS A 43 7.40 -4.67 -8.01
C HIS A 43 8.57 -5.51 -8.52
N SER A 44 8.53 -5.87 -9.79
CA SER A 44 9.59 -6.58 -10.51
C SER A 44 9.27 -6.54 -12.01
N ASP A 45 10.19 -7.05 -12.84
CA ASP A 45 9.97 -7.18 -14.29
C ASP A 45 8.68 -7.94 -14.64
N HIS A 46 8.25 -8.82 -13.75
CA HIS A 46 7.13 -9.73 -13.97
C HIS A 46 5.88 -9.38 -13.18
N TYR A 47 5.99 -8.57 -12.16
CA TYR A 47 4.88 -8.20 -11.31
C TYR A 47 4.68 -6.68 -11.29
N LYS A 48 3.66 -6.24 -12.02
CA LYS A 48 3.27 -4.83 -12.13
C LYS A 48 1.79 -4.69 -11.89
N THR A 49 1.41 -3.67 -11.12
CA THR A 49 0.01 -3.34 -10.85
C THR A 49 -0.30 -1.93 -11.32
N SER A 50 -1.53 -1.71 -11.74
CA SER A 50 -2.04 -0.39 -12.10
C SER A 50 -3.40 -0.17 -11.46
N PHE A 51 -3.65 1.06 -11.06
CA PHE A 51 -4.90 1.47 -10.42
C PHE A 51 -5.46 2.68 -11.13
N ARG A 52 -6.77 2.65 -11.39
CA ARG A 52 -7.49 3.79 -11.97
C ARG A 52 -8.62 4.21 -11.05
N TYR A 53 -8.62 5.48 -10.69
CA TYR A 53 -9.68 6.05 -9.86
C TYR A 53 -11.00 6.16 -10.64
N ASP A 54 -12.05 5.60 -10.05
CA ASP A 54 -13.43 5.73 -10.49
C ASP A 54 -14.14 6.79 -9.62
N PRO A 55 -14.45 7.99 -10.14
CA PRO A 55 -15.04 9.04 -9.34
C PRO A 55 -16.49 8.75 -8.92
N GLN A 56 -17.21 7.88 -9.62
CA GLN A 56 -18.56 7.49 -9.24
C GLN A 56 -18.56 6.51 -8.07
N ALA A 57 -17.71 5.47 -8.16
CA ALA A 57 -17.53 4.51 -7.07
C ALA A 57 -16.65 5.06 -5.94
N ARG A 58 -15.90 6.15 -6.18
CA ARG A 58 -14.92 6.77 -5.27
C ARG A 58 -13.81 5.81 -4.83
N THR A 59 -13.45 4.85 -5.70
CA THR A 59 -12.46 3.80 -5.44
C THR A 59 -11.46 3.68 -6.60
N TYR A 60 -10.33 3.06 -6.32
CA TYR A 60 -9.31 2.69 -7.29
C TYR A 60 -9.54 1.27 -7.78
N LYS A 61 -9.76 1.07 -9.06
CA LYS A 61 -9.91 -0.23 -9.71
C LYS A 61 -8.56 -0.80 -10.07
N MET A 62 -8.29 -2.04 -9.63
CA MET A 62 -7.01 -2.71 -9.81
C MET A 62 -6.92 -3.43 -11.13
N GLN A 63 -5.75 -3.34 -11.76
CA GLN A 63 -5.32 -4.12 -12.90
C GLN A 63 -3.93 -4.71 -12.62
N MET A 64 -3.66 -5.88 -13.14
CA MET A 64 -2.38 -6.56 -13.05
C MET A 64 -1.83 -6.81 -14.47
N TYR A 65 -0.53 -6.66 -14.63
CA TYR A 65 0.12 -6.94 -15.90
C TYR A 65 0.13 -8.44 -16.18
N SER A 66 -0.41 -8.84 -17.32
CA SER A 66 -0.39 -10.22 -17.81
C SER A 66 0.76 -10.41 -18.79
N ARG A 67 1.68 -11.31 -18.46
CA ARG A 67 2.80 -11.69 -19.36
C ARG A 67 2.32 -12.42 -20.62
N ILE A 68 1.16 -13.06 -20.55
CA ILE A 68 0.59 -13.82 -21.67
C ILE A 68 0.07 -12.87 -22.73
N SER A 69 -0.72 -11.85 -22.32
CA SER A 69 -1.29 -10.88 -23.26
C SER A 69 -0.40 -9.65 -23.50
N GLY A 70 0.62 -9.43 -22.66
CA GLY A 70 1.47 -8.22 -22.71
C GLY A 70 0.74 -6.93 -22.31
N LYS A 71 -0.39 -7.03 -21.57
CA LYS A 71 -1.25 -5.90 -21.24
C LYS A 71 -1.68 -5.95 -19.77
N PHE A 72 -2.14 -4.81 -19.24
CA PHE A 72 -2.84 -4.77 -17.98
C PHE A 72 -4.26 -5.30 -18.13
N GLU A 73 -4.61 -6.26 -17.30
CA GLU A 73 -5.93 -6.90 -17.24
C GLU A 73 -6.59 -6.60 -15.90
N ASN A 74 -7.92 -6.53 -15.90
CA ASN A 74 -8.67 -6.31 -14.68
C ASN A 74 -8.44 -7.46 -13.69
N THR A 75 -8.03 -7.14 -12.48
CA THR A 75 -7.93 -8.11 -11.40
C THR A 75 -9.31 -8.37 -10.82
N VAL A 76 -9.80 -9.60 -10.95
CA VAL A 76 -11.16 -9.99 -10.60
C VAL A 76 -11.14 -10.98 -9.45
N ASP A 77 -12.06 -10.81 -8.52
CA ASP A 77 -12.32 -11.78 -7.45
C ASP A 77 -13.06 -12.99 -8.05
N GLU A 78 -12.46 -14.16 -7.95
CA GLU A 78 -12.99 -15.41 -8.54
C GLU A 78 -14.34 -15.81 -7.96
N LEU A 79 -14.63 -15.46 -6.68
CA LEU A 79 -15.87 -15.85 -6.01
C LEU A 79 -17.10 -15.05 -6.48
N ASN A 80 -16.91 -13.80 -6.90
CA ASN A 80 -18.02 -12.91 -7.23
C ASN A 80 -17.91 -12.23 -8.58
N ALA A 81 -16.85 -12.51 -9.34
CA ALA A 81 -16.53 -11.94 -10.65
C ALA A 81 -16.47 -10.40 -10.68
N LYS A 82 -16.22 -9.75 -9.52
CA LYS A 82 -16.09 -8.30 -9.44
C LYS A 82 -14.64 -7.87 -9.50
N GLN A 83 -14.37 -6.80 -10.23
CA GLN A 83 -13.05 -6.21 -10.25
C GLN A 83 -12.66 -5.71 -8.84
N LEU A 84 -11.44 -6.03 -8.41
CA LEU A 84 -10.92 -5.54 -7.14
C LEU A 84 -10.84 -4.02 -7.14
N SER A 85 -11.24 -3.43 -6.02
CA SER A 85 -11.24 -1.98 -5.84
C SER A 85 -10.92 -1.61 -4.39
N PHE A 86 -10.28 -0.46 -4.21
CA PHE A 86 -9.76 0.03 -2.94
C PHE A 86 -10.10 1.51 -2.76
N ASP A 87 -10.40 1.90 -1.53
CA ASP A 87 -10.68 3.29 -1.16
C ASP A 87 -9.39 4.10 -1.05
N ASN A 88 -8.31 3.45 -0.59
CA ASN A 88 -6.99 4.04 -0.45
C ASN A 88 -5.93 3.12 -1.06
N LEU A 89 -4.85 3.72 -1.57
CA LEU A 89 -3.62 3.02 -1.90
C LEU A 89 -2.51 3.62 -1.05
N LEU A 90 -1.71 2.78 -0.43
CA LEU A 90 -0.50 3.16 0.29
C LEU A 90 0.69 2.47 -0.37
N VAL A 91 1.59 3.25 -0.93
CA VAL A 91 2.83 2.77 -1.56
C VAL A 91 3.98 3.20 -0.67
N CYS A 92 4.70 2.24 -0.09
CA CYS A 92 5.85 2.44 0.77
C CYS A 92 7.10 1.93 0.06
N PHE A 93 8.14 2.75 -0.01
CA PHE A 93 9.44 2.35 -0.54
C PHE A 93 10.34 1.88 0.59
N ALA A 94 10.98 0.74 0.39
CA ALA A 94 11.91 0.14 1.34
C ALA A 94 12.96 -0.67 0.60
N PRO A 95 14.20 -0.81 1.12
CA PRO A 95 15.18 -1.72 0.56
C PRO A 95 14.67 -3.16 0.57
N ILE A 96 14.75 -3.83 -0.59
CA ILE A 96 14.42 -5.23 -0.76
C ILE A 96 15.62 -5.93 -1.36
N GLU A 97 16.34 -6.69 -0.54
CA GLU A 97 17.58 -7.33 -0.91
C GLU A 97 17.42 -8.86 -0.98
N ARG A 98 18.32 -9.52 -1.71
CA ARG A 98 18.40 -10.98 -1.64
C ARG A 98 18.86 -11.41 -0.25
N TYR A 99 18.19 -12.40 0.34
CA TYR A 99 18.58 -12.93 1.65
C TYR A 99 20.00 -13.49 1.62
N PRO A 100 20.91 -13.04 2.50
CA PRO A 100 22.31 -13.46 2.49
C PRO A 100 22.47 -14.98 2.68
N GLY A 101 23.23 -15.61 1.81
CA GLY A 101 23.51 -17.05 1.88
C GLY A 101 22.44 -17.96 1.32
N ASP A 102 21.33 -17.43 0.80
CA ASP A 102 20.33 -18.22 0.10
C ASP A 102 20.69 -18.36 -1.39
N SER A 103 20.62 -19.61 -1.91
CA SER A 103 20.81 -19.90 -3.33
C SER A 103 19.52 -19.72 -4.15
N GLY A 104 18.38 -19.50 -3.47
CA GLY A 104 17.08 -19.25 -4.08
C GLY A 104 16.77 -17.78 -4.31
N ASP A 105 15.51 -17.49 -4.57
CA ASP A 105 15.00 -16.15 -4.80
C ASP A 105 14.33 -15.56 -3.55
N VAL A 106 14.79 -15.96 -2.34
CA VAL A 106 14.28 -15.43 -1.07
C VAL A 106 14.74 -13.98 -0.91
N GLN A 107 13.78 -13.10 -0.71
CA GLN A 107 14.03 -11.68 -0.53
C GLN A 107 13.87 -11.29 0.94
N GLN A 108 14.71 -10.39 1.39
CA GLN A 108 14.63 -9.73 2.69
C GLN A 108 14.09 -8.32 2.48
N VAL A 109 12.91 -8.07 3.03
CA VAL A 109 12.28 -6.74 3.02
C VAL A 109 12.64 -6.00 4.30
N SER A 110 13.24 -4.82 4.18
CA SER A 110 13.59 -3.96 5.32
C SER A 110 12.36 -3.18 5.81
N TYR A 111 11.37 -3.89 6.37
CA TYR A 111 10.10 -3.31 6.81
C TYR A 111 10.12 -2.78 8.26
N ILE A 112 11.20 -3.00 9.03
CA ILE A 112 11.43 -2.38 10.35
C ILE A 112 12.43 -1.25 10.15
N SER A 113 11.95 -0.13 9.65
CA SER A 113 12.74 1.05 9.29
C SER A 113 11.80 2.20 8.95
N GLY A 114 12.10 2.96 7.93
CA GLY A 114 11.28 4.01 7.36
C GLY A 114 11.71 4.32 5.93
N GLY A 115 10.87 5.03 5.22
CA GLY A 115 11.13 5.42 3.84
C GLY A 115 10.04 6.33 3.29
N ASP A 116 10.12 6.63 2.00
CA ASP A 116 9.11 7.41 1.31
C ASP A 116 7.77 6.65 1.24
N ALA A 117 6.67 7.41 1.38
CA ALA A 117 5.32 6.88 1.29
C ALA A 117 4.43 7.79 0.44
N TYR A 118 3.59 7.16 -0.38
CA TYR A 118 2.56 7.83 -1.16
C TYR A 118 1.20 7.27 -0.78
N CYS A 119 0.33 8.15 -0.28
CA CYS A 119 -1.05 7.81 0.03
C CYS A 119 -1.97 8.38 -1.04
N PHE A 120 -2.73 7.51 -1.71
CA PHE A 120 -3.72 7.88 -2.70
C PHE A 120 -5.11 7.65 -2.15
N SER A 121 -5.96 8.65 -2.29
CA SER A 121 -7.37 8.56 -1.93
C SER A 121 -8.16 9.60 -2.72
N ARG A 122 -9.42 9.33 -3.02
CA ARG A 122 -10.32 10.28 -3.70
C ARG A 122 -9.75 10.91 -4.99
N GLY A 123 -8.84 10.22 -5.67
CA GLY A 123 -8.19 10.70 -6.89
C GLY A 123 -7.06 11.69 -6.67
N GLY A 124 -6.67 11.95 -5.44
CA GLY A 124 -5.52 12.76 -5.05
C GLY A 124 -4.38 11.92 -4.49
N VAL A 125 -3.20 12.53 -4.35
CA VAL A 125 -2.01 11.92 -3.76
C VAL A 125 -1.38 12.84 -2.71
N GLN A 126 -1.01 12.26 -1.58
CA GLN A 126 -0.16 12.87 -0.55
C GLN A 126 1.14 12.10 -0.47
N HIS A 127 2.26 12.81 -0.61
CA HIS A 127 3.60 12.28 -0.40
C HIS A 127 4.05 12.60 1.03
N GLY A 128 4.66 11.63 1.68
CA GLY A 128 5.24 11.74 3.00
C GLY A 128 6.21 10.61 3.28
N ARG A 129 6.22 10.11 4.50
CA ARG A 129 7.10 9.02 4.92
C ARG A 129 6.34 7.99 5.74
N TRP A 130 6.79 6.76 5.68
CA TRP A 130 6.37 5.71 6.59
C TRP A 130 7.49 5.40 7.58
N GLU A 131 7.12 4.85 8.74
CA GLU A 131 8.06 4.33 9.72
C GLU A 131 7.45 3.15 10.49
N LYS A 132 8.31 2.23 10.89
CA LYS A 132 7.99 1.12 11.79
C LYS A 132 9.19 0.88 12.69
N ALA A 133 9.04 1.21 13.96
CA ALA A 133 10.15 1.25 14.93
C ALA A 133 10.62 -0.14 15.36
N SER A 134 9.71 -1.13 15.43
CA SER A 134 10.02 -2.51 15.80
C SER A 134 8.95 -3.47 15.28
N PRO A 135 9.14 -4.80 15.38
CA PRO A 135 8.12 -5.78 15.00
C PRO A 135 6.78 -5.57 15.71
N GLU A 136 6.79 -5.11 16.95
CA GLU A 136 5.61 -4.93 17.80
C GLU A 136 4.88 -3.62 17.54
N HIS A 137 5.59 -2.60 17.02
CA HIS A 137 4.99 -1.31 16.70
C HIS A 137 4.29 -1.36 15.33
N PRO A 138 3.14 -0.69 15.19
CA PRO A 138 2.47 -0.59 13.90
C PRO A 138 3.27 0.26 12.91
N LEU A 139 3.04 0.02 11.62
CA LEU A 139 3.48 0.92 10.57
C LEU A 139 2.67 2.21 10.66
N ARG A 140 3.35 3.35 10.67
CA ARG A 140 2.75 4.68 10.69
C ARG A 140 3.16 5.47 9.46
N VAL A 141 2.29 6.38 9.04
CA VAL A 141 2.50 7.20 7.85
C VAL A 141 2.28 8.66 8.20
N TYR A 142 3.25 9.48 7.85
CA TYR A 142 3.26 10.91 8.15
C TYR A 142 3.37 11.73 6.87
N ASP A 143 2.72 12.85 6.86
CA ASP A 143 2.85 13.83 5.79
C ASP A 143 4.17 14.63 5.89
N LYS A 144 4.38 15.54 4.95
CA LYS A 144 5.59 16.41 4.92
C LYS A 144 5.72 17.34 6.12
N THR A 145 4.63 17.59 6.86
CA THR A 145 4.64 18.43 8.07
C THR A 145 4.95 17.60 9.32
N GLY A 146 4.97 16.28 9.22
CA GLY A 146 5.13 15.36 10.33
C GLY A 146 3.82 14.97 11.01
N ALA A 147 2.68 15.41 10.49
CA ALA A 147 1.38 14.97 10.98
C ALA A 147 1.02 13.59 10.44
N GLU A 148 0.38 12.75 11.27
CA GLU A 148 -0.06 11.43 10.85
C GLU A 148 -1.13 11.55 9.77
N MET A 149 -0.96 10.82 8.65
CA MET A 149 -1.88 10.84 7.52
C MET A 149 -3.24 10.24 7.89
N LEU A 150 -4.30 10.92 7.47
CA LEU A 150 -5.67 10.46 7.64
C LEU A 150 -6.07 9.59 6.44
N PHE A 151 -6.45 8.33 6.71
CA PHE A 151 -6.98 7.41 5.72
C PHE A 151 -8.50 7.46 5.68
N ASN A 152 -9.07 7.45 4.49
CA ASN A 152 -10.50 7.25 4.36
C ASN A 152 -10.87 5.81 4.71
N ARG A 153 -12.06 5.61 5.28
CA ARG A 153 -12.57 4.28 5.60
C ARG A 153 -12.80 3.46 4.34
N GLY A 154 -12.62 2.19 4.49
CA GLY A 154 -12.78 1.21 3.42
C GLY A 154 -11.53 0.34 3.25
N LYS A 155 -11.37 -0.22 2.08
CA LYS A 155 -10.24 -1.10 1.77
C LYS A 155 -9.00 -0.28 1.44
N THR A 156 -7.88 -0.64 2.04
CA THR A 156 -6.57 -0.05 1.72
C THR A 156 -5.69 -1.10 1.05
N TYR A 157 -5.17 -0.80 -0.12
CA TYR A 157 -4.11 -1.58 -0.74
C TYR A 157 -2.77 -1.05 -0.23
N LEU A 158 -1.99 -1.91 0.41
CA LEU A 158 -0.63 -1.60 0.86
C LEU A 158 0.37 -2.30 -0.05
N ALA A 159 1.24 -1.53 -0.68
CA ALA A 159 2.40 -2.01 -1.42
C ALA A 159 3.68 -1.61 -0.68
N ILE A 160 4.56 -2.58 -0.44
CA ILE A 160 5.96 -2.32 -0.13
C ILE A 160 6.73 -2.59 -1.42
N VAL A 161 7.43 -1.58 -1.90
CA VAL A 161 8.11 -1.57 -3.20
C VAL A 161 9.60 -1.35 -2.95
N ASP A 162 10.43 -2.04 -3.72
CA ASP A 162 11.85 -1.82 -3.68
C ASP A 162 12.19 -0.36 -4.01
N ASP A 163 13.04 0.27 -3.25
CA ASP A 163 13.46 1.65 -3.51
C ASP A 163 14.25 1.78 -4.83
N ASP A 164 14.88 0.70 -5.32
CA ASP A 164 15.48 0.63 -6.65
C ASP A 164 14.43 0.73 -7.79
N GLU A 165 13.17 0.39 -7.53
CA GLU A 165 12.07 0.50 -8.49
C GLU A 165 11.40 1.88 -8.52
N TRP A 166 11.94 2.86 -7.79
CA TRP A 166 11.42 4.23 -7.75
C TRP A 166 11.21 4.85 -9.14
N SER A 167 12.18 4.66 -10.05
CA SER A 167 12.11 5.22 -11.41
C SER A 167 10.97 4.62 -12.26
N ASN A 168 10.45 3.47 -11.88
CA ASN A 168 9.37 2.73 -12.52
C ASN A 168 8.00 2.97 -11.86
N PHE A 169 7.96 3.78 -10.81
CA PHE A 169 6.73 4.23 -10.17
C PHE A 169 6.22 5.51 -10.83
N SER A 170 4.93 5.55 -11.14
CA SER A 170 4.32 6.73 -11.73
C SER A 170 2.87 6.93 -11.32
N TYR A 171 2.45 8.19 -11.31
CA TYR A 171 1.05 8.58 -11.07
C TYR A 171 0.68 9.86 -11.82
N GLN A 172 -0.62 10.04 -12.08
CA GLN A 172 -1.18 11.21 -12.75
C GLN A 172 -2.64 11.46 -12.36
#